data_f8a598dcf9eebf282ab3dc148fe78154
#
_entry.id   f8a598dcf9eebf282ab3dc148fe78154
#
_cell.length_a   1.000
_cell.length_b   1.000
_cell.length_c   1.000
_cell.angle_alpha   90.00
_cell.angle_beta   90.00
_cell.angle_gamma   90.00
#
_symmetry.space_group_name_H-M   'P 1'
#
loop_
_entity.id
_entity.type
_entity.pdbx_description
1 polymer ?
#
loop_
_entity_poly.entity_id
_entity_poly.type
_entity_poly.pdbx_seq_one_letter_code
_entity_poly.pdbx_strand_id
1 'polypeptide(L)'
;YKGYGVEYLNKISQYTGWRYEYINESWENQLADLKSGKVDLICNAQKTEAREKDYDFSCMPVGTEQAVLYTSEDNEDIYFQDYEHMNGKKVGLLRDSYQNEEFEQRQGEKNFHCPEEYYESEQDQIEALEQKKVDMILTGSISKHDSLKIVDKFGAAPMYIMTTKGNTEVMSAVNNALEQLKAEVPDLTENLTEQYVMDKNRNSKPLLTREETEYVKSVSAPIKIGCIGDQPPLIYTDKETGKLDGIYIAFLKKFSEISGIPFEFESLSPDTDPIEAAQSGKYDFIAGITACQEMIDEPEVHLTGGFFTREFQIVTE
;
A
#
# COMPACT_ATOMS: atom_id res chain seq x y z
N TYR A 1 6.36 15.13 19.22
CA TYR A 1 5.55 14.17 18.48
C TYR A 1 5.80 14.29 16.99
N LYS A 2 5.70 13.19 16.26
CA LYS A 2 5.82 13.10 14.79
C LYS A 2 4.86 12.02 14.30
N GLY A 3 4.42 12.11 13.07
CA GLY A 3 3.55 11.13 12.43
C GLY A 3 2.54 11.80 11.51
N TYR A 4 1.84 10.99 10.73
CA TYR A 4 0.86 11.43 9.74
C TYR A 4 -0.15 12.43 10.31
N GLY A 5 -0.87 12.03 11.37
CA GLY A 5 -1.90 12.86 12.00
C GLY A 5 -1.34 14.12 12.66
N VAL A 6 -0.15 14.03 13.28
CA VAL A 6 0.53 15.19 13.89
C VAL A 6 0.87 16.25 12.83
N GLU A 7 1.42 15.84 11.68
CA GLU A 7 1.74 16.78 10.61
C GLU A 7 0.47 17.38 9.99
N TYR A 8 -0.59 16.57 9.84
CA TYR A 8 -1.87 17.06 9.34
C TYR A 8 -2.46 18.12 10.27
N LEU A 9 -2.48 17.85 11.58
CA LEU A 9 -2.93 18.81 12.60
C LEU A 9 -2.05 20.08 12.63
N ASN A 10 -0.73 19.95 12.48
CA ASN A 10 0.17 21.09 12.35
C ASN A 10 -0.16 21.98 11.13
N LYS A 11 -0.65 21.41 10.05
CA LYS A 11 -1.14 22.18 8.91
C LYS A 11 -2.45 22.91 9.23
N ILE A 12 -3.39 22.23 9.87
CA ILE A 12 -4.66 22.80 10.36
C ILE A 12 -4.40 23.97 11.31
N SER A 13 -3.40 23.87 12.20
CA SER A 13 -3.06 24.94 13.13
C SER A 13 -2.70 26.28 12.48
N GLN A 14 -2.20 26.24 11.23
CA GLN A 14 -1.86 27.46 10.48
C GLN A 14 -3.09 28.30 10.12
N TYR A 15 -4.26 27.67 10.03
CA TYR A 15 -5.54 28.31 9.70
C TYR A 15 -6.39 28.60 10.94
N THR A 16 -6.29 27.73 11.96
CA THR A 16 -7.08 27.90 13.20
C THR A 16 -6.38 28.74 14.25
N GLY A 17 -5.06 28.86 14.18
CA GLY A 17 -4.24 29.49 15.22
C GLY A 17 -4.09 28.64 16.48
N TRP A 18 -4.57 27.41 16.47
CA TRP A 18 -4.53 26.53 17.63
C TRP A 18 -3.10 26.07 17.95
N ARG A 19 -2.89 25.76 19.22
CA ARG A 19 -1.69 25.08 19.71
C ARG A 19 -2.14 23.75 20.32
N TYR A 20 -1.56 22.65 19.84
CA TYR A 20 -1.93 21.32 20.29
C TYR A 20 -1.07 20.85 21.46
N GLU A 21 -1.72 20.24 22.42
CA GLU A 21 -1.13 19.38 23.42
C GLU A 21 -1.50 17.93 23.05
N TYR A 22 -0.49 17.11 22.79
CA TYR A 22 -0.69 15.74 22.34
C TYR A 22 -0.71 14.78 23.53
N ILE A 23 -1.73 13.94 23.60
CA ILE A 23 -1.89 12.89 24.60
C ILE A 23 -1.65 11.55 23.89
N ASN A 24 -0.82 10.69 24.46
CA ASN A 24 -0.53 9.37 23.95
C ASN A 24 -1.05 8.31 24.92
N GLU A 25 -2.20 7.75 24.60
CA GLU A 25 -2.90 6.73 25.38
C GLU A 25 -3.37 5.60 24.46
N SER A 26 -3.92 4.51 25.01
CA SER A 26 -4.56 3.46 24.24
C SER A 26 -5.75 4.01 23.43
N TRP A 27 -6.12 3.36 22.34
CA TRP A 27 -7.23 3.79 21.49
C TRP A 27 -8.55 3.88 22.27
N GLU A 28 -8.85 2.91 23.12
CA GLU A 28 -10.01 2.91 23.99
C GLU A 28 -10.03 4.14 24.93
N ASN A 29 -8.90 4.45 25.57
CA ASN A 29 -8.78 5.62 26.44
C ASN A 29 -8.94 6.93 25.66
N GLN A 30 -8.36 7.02 24.46
CA GLN A 30 -8.55 8.20 23.59
C GLN A 30 -10.02 8.43 23.25
N LEU A 31 -10.78 7.37 22.91
CA LEU A 31 -12.22 7.46 22.68
C LEU A 31 -12.99 7.91 23.92
N ALA A 32 -12.68 7.36 25.09
CA ALA A 32 -13.30 7.75 26.35
C ALA A 32 -12.97 9.19 26.71
N ASP A 33 -11.74 9.63 26.53
CA ASP A 33 -11.29 10.99 26.80
C ASP A 33 -11.93 12.01 25.85
N LEU A 34 -12.08 11.67 24.57
CA LEU A 34 -12.82 12.50 23.62
C LEU A 34 -14.30 12.61 24.01
N LYS A 35 -14.94 11.50 24.38
CA LYS A 35 -16.34 11.46 24.79
C LYS A 35 -16.60 12.29 26.06
N SER A 36 -15.66 12.28 26.99
CA SER A 36 -15.75 13.07 28.24
C SER A 36 -15.39 14.54 28.06
N GLY A 37 -14.85 14.94 26.93
CA GLY A 37 -14.36 16.29 26.67
C GLY A 37 -12.99 16.62 27.32
N LYS A 38 -12.25 15.61 27.80
CA LYS A 38 -10.86 15.75 28.25
C LYS A 38 -9.91 15.99 27.07
N VAL A 39 -10.24 15.45 25.91
CA VAL A 39 -9.58 15.68 24.62
C VAL A 39 -10.55 16.36 23.68
N ASP A 40 -10.11 17.35 22.92
CA ASP A 40 -10.96 18.13 22.01
C ASP A 40 -11.18 17.45 20.67
N LEU A 41 -10.16 16.73 20.16
CA LEU A 41 -10.22 16.06 18.87
C LEU A 41 -9.27 14.86 18.77
N ILE A 42 -9.62 13.92 17.90
CA ILE A 42 -8.77 12.81 17.48
C ILE A 42 -8.63 12.89 15.96
N CYS A 43 -7.40 12.72 15.47
CA CYS A 43 -7.09 12.59 14.04
C CYS A 43 -6.95 11.12 13.65
N ASN A 44 -7.20 10.80 12.38
CA ASN A 44 -7.06 9.45 11.79
C ASN A 44 -8.09 8.42 12.31
N ALA A 45 -9.33 8.84 12.54
CA ALA A 45 -10.40 7.95 12.94
C ALA A 45 -11.29 7.55 11.74
N GLN A 46 -11.61 6.27 11.62
CA GLN A 46 -12.61 5.81 10.65
C GLN A 46 -14.01 6.14 11.16
N LYS A 47 -14.87 6.52 10.22
CA LYS A 47 -16.25 6.88 10.49
C LYS A 47 -17.13 5.63 10.42
N THR A 48 -17.86 5.33 11.50
CA THR A 48 -18.82 4.23 11.55
C THR A 48 -20.15 4.73 12.11
N GLU A 49 -21.26 4.03 11.80
CA GLU A 49 -22.58 4.35 12.34
C GLU A 49 -22.61 4.32 13.89
N ALA A 50 -21.84 3.44 14.49
CA ALA A 50 -21.71 3.37 15.95
C ALA A 50 -21.05 4.63 16.52
N ARG A 51 -19.94 5.07 15.92
CA ARG A 51 -19.19 6.25 16.33
C ARG A 51 -19.94 7.55 16.06
N GLU A 52 -20.74 7.64 15.01
CA GLU A 52 -21.54 8.83 14.68
C GLU A 52 -22.61 9.18 15.75
N LYS A 53 -22.93 8.26 16.64
CA LYS A 53 -23.85 8.51 17.78
C LYS A 53 -23.22 9.41 18.83
N ASP A 54 -21.93 9.24 19.08
CA ASP A 54 -21.20 9.89 20.15
C ASP A 54 -20.24 11.00 19.67
N TYR A 55 -19.90 11.01 18.38
CA TYR A 55 -18.89 11.90 17.81
C TYR A 55 -19.37 12.57 16.50
N ASP A 56 -18.82 13.74 16.22
CA ASP A 56 -18.92 14.42 14.93
C ASP A 56 -17.60 14.28 14.17
N PHE A 57 -17.69 14.17 12.85
CA PHE A 57 -16.55 13.94 11.96
C PHE A 57 -16.37 15.10 10.99
N SER A 58 -15.14 15.34 10.55
CA SER A 58 -14.83 16.31 9.52
C SER A 58 -15.57 16.00 8.21
N CYS A 59 -15.90 17.05 7.44
CA CYS A 59 -16.63 16.92 6.17
C CYS A 59 -15.81 16.24 5.07
N MET A 60 -14.48 16.26 5.18
CA MET A 60 -13.54 15.62 4.26
C MET A 60 -12.62 14.66 5.00
N PRO A 61 -12.23 13.56 4.37
CA PRO A 61 -11.22 12.66 4.92
C PRO A 61 -9.83 13.34 4.91
N VAL A 62 -9.01 12.94 5.85
CA VAL A 62 -7.60 13.35 5.95
C VAL A 62 -6.63 12.27 5.46
N GLY A 63 -7.12 11.21 4.89
CA GLY A 63 -6.36 10.11 4.34
C GLY A 63 -7.18 8.84 4.22
N THR A 64 -6.50 7.76 3.88
CA THR A 64 -7.07 6.40 3.80
C THR A 64 -6.15 5.43 4.51
N GLU A 65 -6.72 4.51 5.26
CA GLU A 65 -6.00 3.46 5.94
C GLU A 65 -6.50 2.09 5.50
N GLN A 66 -5.58 1.12 5.38
CA GLN A 66 -5.89 -0.28 5.11
C GLN A 66 -5.64 -1.10 6.38
N ALA A 67 -6.37 -2.18 6.55
CA ALA A 67 -6.03 -3.22 7.49
C ALA A 67 -4.83 -4.02 6.96
N VAL A 68 -3.86 -4.27 7.81
CA VAL A 68 -2.64 -5.02 7.48
C VAL A 68 -2.45 -6.14 8.48
N LEU A 69 -2.37 -7.36 7.98
CA LEU A 69 -2.09 -8.54 8.78
C LEU A 69 -0.59 -8.85 8.70
N TYR A 70 0.04 -8.95 9.86
CA TYR A 70 1.47 -9.22 10.01
C TYR A 70 1.71 -10.55 10.72
N THR A 71 2.84 -11.17 10.41
CA THR A 71 3.45 -12.26 11.19
C THR A 71 4.91 -11.95 11.46
N SER A 72 5.58 -12.77 12.26
CA SER A 72 7.03 -12.62 12.49
C SER A 72 7.83 -12.80 11.20
N GLU A 73 8.94 -12.07 11.05
CA GLU A 73 9.78 -12.08 9.84
C GLU A 73 10.35 -13.47 9.54
N ASP A 74 10.60 -14.26 10.58
CA ASP A 74 11.12 -15.64 10.52
C ASP A 74 10.03 -16.72 10.28
N ASN A 75 8.78 -16.31 10.13
CA ASN A 75 7.70 -17.25 9.83
C ASN A 75 7.76 -17.74 8.38
N GLU A 76 8.08 -19.01 8.19
CA GLU A 76 8.18 -19.66 6.88
C GLU A 76 6.88 -20.40 6.48
N ASP A 77 5.90 -20.48 7.39
CA ASP A 77 4.66 -21.24 7.16
C ASP A 77 3.56 -20.42 6.47
N ILE A 78 3.53 -19.09 6.71
CA ILE A 78 2.48 -18.20 6.20
C ILE A 78 3.06 -17.28 5.15
N TYR A 79 2.50 -17.29 3.94
CA TYR A 79 2.85 -16.41 2.83
C TYR A 79 1.78 -15.34 2.63
N PHE A 80 2.03 -14.41 1.73
CA PHE A 80 1.05 -13.37 1.39
C PHE A 80 -0.20 -14.00 0.78
N GLN A 81 -1.36 -13.66 1.34
CA GLN A 81 -2.69 -14.19 0.97
C GLN A 81 -2.83 -15.73 1.03
N ASP A 82 -2.07 -16.37 1.88
CA ASP A 82 -2.09 -17.82 2.09
C ASP A 82 -3.17 -18.21 3.11
N TYR A 83 -4.43 -18.01 2.73
CA TYR A 83 -5.59 -18.20 3.64
C TYR A 83 -5.74 -19.63 4.14
N GLU A 84 -5.29 -20.63 3.39
CA GLU A 84 -5.31 -22.03 3.81
C GLU A 84 -4.42 -22.23 5.05
N HIS A 85 -3.22 -21.69 5.05
CA HIS A 85 -2.29 -21.80 6.18
C HIS A 85 -2.55 -20.79 7.29
N MET A 86 -3.27 -19.70 7.02
CA MET A 86 -3.78 -18.79 8.04
C MET A 86 -4.94 -19.40 8.83
N ASN A 87 -5.71 -20.29 8.22
CA ASN A 87 -6.88 -20.90 8.85
C ASN A 87 -6.51 -21.64 10.14
N GLY A 88 -7.18 -21.31 11.24
CA GLY A 88 -6.92 -21.87 12.58
C GLY A 88 -5.72 -21.24 13.32
N LYS A 89 -4.95 -20.33 12.70
CA LYS A 89 -3.89 -19.58 13.36
C LYS A 89 -4.48 -18.47 14.21
N LYS A 90 -3.88 -18.21 15.38
CA LYS A 90 -4.34 -17.14 16.28
C LYS A 90 -3.94 -15.77 15.76
N VAL A 91 -4.88 -14.82 15.86
CA VAL A 91 -4.64 -13.41 15.53
C VAL A 91 -4.82 -12.52 16.76
N GLY A 92 -3.86 -11.63 16.98
CA GLY A 92 -3.96 -10.55 17.97
C GLY A 92 -4.66 -9.34 17.36
N LEU A 93 -5.73 -8.89 17.98
CA LEU A 93 -6.55 -7.76 17.57
C LEU A 93 -6.45 -6.63 18.60
N LEU A 94 -6.47 -5.37 18.14
CA LEU A 94 -6.57 -4.22 19.02
C LEU A 94 -8.04 -3.99 19.40
N ARG A 95 -8.34 -3.85 20.69
CA ARG A 95 -9.71 -3.62 21.17
C ARG A 95 -10.31 -2.34 20.56
N ASP A 96 -11.56 -2.39 20.16
CA ASP A 96 -12.33 -1.29 19.55
C ASP A 96 -11.73 -0.69 18.26
N SER A 97 -10.82 -1.44 17.61
CA SER A 97 -10.26 -1.06 16.33
C SER A 97 -11.25 -1.32 15.19
N TYR A 98 -11.34 -0.37 14.23
CA TYR A 98 -12.13 -0.51 13.01
C TYR A 98 -11.64 -1.69 12.14
N GLN A 99 -10.35 -1.95 12.15
CA GLN A 99 -9.75 -3.03 11.36
C GLN A 99 -10.31 -4.42 11.71
N ASN A 100 -10.89 -4.59 12.90
CA ASN A 100 -11.50 -5.85 13.32
C ASN A 100 -12.74 -6.20 12.47
N GLU A 101 -13.59 -5.18 12.15
CA GLU A 101 -14.75 -5.36 11.26
C GLU A 101 -14.30 -5.75 9.84
N GLU A 102 -13.26 -5.10 9.32
CA GLU A 102 -12.65 -5.42 8.03
C GLU A 102 -12.08 -6.85 8.00
N PHE A 103 -11.49 -7.29 9.12
CA PHE A 103 -10.94 -8.64 9.24
C PHE A 103 -12.03 -9.72 9.28
N GLU A 104 -13.11 -9.49 10.02
CA GLU A 104 -14.29 -10.38 10.03
C GLU A 104 -14.87 -10.53 8.62
N GLN A 105 -15.04 -9.42 7.90
CA GLN A 105 -15.47 -9.45 6.51
C GLN A 105 -14.48 -10.23 5.63
N ARG A 106 -13.17 -10.00 5.78
CA ARG A 106 -12.12 -10.68 5.02
C ARG A 106 -12.13 -12.19 5.26
N GLN A 107 -12.31 -12.62 6.51
CA GLN A 107 -12.47 -14.05 6.85
C GLN A 107 -13.65 -14.67 6.11
N GLY A 108 -14.80 -13.98 6.06
CA GLY A 108 -15.99 -14.42 5.33
C GLY A 108 -15.76 -14.48 3.80
N GLU A 109 -15.15 -13.45 3.20
CA GLU A 109 -14.88 -13.39 1.77
C GLU A 109 -13.91 -14.48 1.29
N LYS A 110 -12.90 -14.79 2.10
CA LYS A 110 -11.84 -15.73 1.75
C LYS A 110 -12.04 -17.13 2.36
N ASN A 111 -13.13 -17.32 3.10
CA ASN A 111 -13.53 -18.60 3.71
C ASN A 111 -12.43 -19.23 4.58
N PHE A 112 -11.86 -18.44 5.49
CA PHE A 112 -10.94 -18.90 6.53
C PHE A 112 -11.39 -18.37 7.89
N HIS A 113 -10.86 -18.94 8.98
CA HIS A 113 -11.19 -18.51 10.34
C HIS A 113 -9.95 -18.55 11.22
N CYS A 114 -9.70 -17.43 11.95
CA CYS A 114 -8.63 -17.30 12.93
C CYS A 114 -9.22 -17.10 14.32
N PRO A 115 -8.82 -17.89 15.34
CA PRO A 115 -9.13 -17.56 16.72
C PRO A 115 -8.54 -16.19 17.10
N GLU A 116 -9.35 -15.37 17.74
CA GLU A 116 -9.04 -13.97 18.05
C GLU A 116 -8.62 -13.79 19.50
N GLU A 117 -7.59 -12.97 19.74
CA GLU A 117 -7.15 -12.57 21.06
C GLU A 117 -7.00 -11.04 21.10
N TYR A 118 -7.66 -10.37 22.07
CA TYR A 118 -7.78 -8.91 22.12
C TYR A 118 -6.78 -8.29 23.09
N TYR A 119 -6.11 -7.22 22.63
CA TYR A 119 -5.09 -6.46 23.36
C TYR A 119 -5.50 -5.00 23.51
N GLU A 120 -4.99 -4.34 24.56
CA GLU A 120 -5.28 -2.94 24.85
C GLU A 120 -4.37 -1.96 24.09
N SER A 121 -3.18 -2.43 23.69
CA SER A 121 -2.23 -1.64 22.93
C SER A 121 -1.57 -2.41 21.80
N GLU A 122 -1.09 -1.70 20.79
CA GLU A 122 -0.32 -2.27 19.70
C GLU A 122 1.00 -2.87 20.19
N GLN A 123 1.59 -2.30 21.23
CA GLN A 123 2.79 -2.84 21.85
C GLN A 123 2.53 -4.23 22.47
N ASP A 124 1.39 -4.41 23.14
CA ASP A 124 1.01 -5.72 23.70
C ASP A 124 0.77 -6.77 22.60
N GLN A 125 0.20 -6.37 21.44
CA GLN A 125 0.06 -7.25 20.28
C GLN A 125 1.43 -7.71 19.76
N ILE A 126 2.38 -6.78 19.61
CA ILE A 126 3.74 -7.07 19.13
C ILE A 126 4.44 -8.03 20.10
N GLU A 127 4.38 -7.76 21.40
CA GLU A 127 4.96 -8.63 22.43
C GLU A 127 4.34 -10.03 22.43
N ALA A 128 3.03 -10.12 22.20
CA ALA A 128 2.33 -11.41 22.08
C ALA A 128 2.78 -12.19 20.86
N LEU A 129 3.02 -11.52 19.71
CA LEU A 129 3.56 -12.12 18.51
C LEU A 129 5.00 -12.62 18.74
N GLU A 130 5.87 -11.80 19.32
CA GLU A 130 7.25 -12.17 19.67
C GLU A 130 7.33 -13.36 20.64
N GLN A 131 6.40 -13.40 21.60
CA GLN A 131 6.27 -14.51 22.57
C GLN A 131 5.55 -15.73 21.99
N LYS A 132 5.14 -15.69 20.71
CA LYS A 132 4.40 -16.78 20.02
C LYS A 132 3.08 -17.16 20.72
N LYS A 133 2.43 -16.21 21.41
CA LYS A 133 1.09 -16.34 21.96
C LYS A 133 0.03 -16.26 20.86
N VAL A 134 0.31 -15.42 19.86
CA VAL A 134 -0.45 -15.33 18.62
C VAL A 134 0.49 -15.57 17.43
N ASP A 135 -0.06 -16.01 16.32
CA ASP A 135 0.69 -16.28 15.07
C ASP A 135 0.74 -15.06 14.16
N MET A 136 -0.24 -14.17 14.29
CA MET A 136 -0.41 -12.97 13.49
C MET A 136 -0.95 -11.84 14.35
N ILE A 137 -0.75 -10.59 13.90
CA ILE A 137 -1.39 -9.39 14.48
C ILE A 137 -2.01 -8.56 13.37
N LEU A 138 -3.13 -7.89 13.71
CA LEU A 138 -3.84 -6.98 12.82
C LEU A 138 -3.63 -5.54 13.26
N THR A 139 -3.16 -4.69 12.35
CA THR A 139 -2.97 -3.25 12.61
C THR A 139 -3.44 -2.41 11.42
N GLY A 140 -3.38 -1.08 11.56
CA GLY A 140 -3.60 -0.17 10.44
C GLY A 140 -2.32 0.08 9.64
N SER A 141 -2.46 0.44 8.38
CA SER A 141 -1.33 0.70 7.47
C SER A 141 -0.49 1.95 7.83
N ILE A 142 -0.98 2.81 8.72
CA ILE A 142 -0.23 3.96 9.25
C ILE A 142 0.82 3.50 10.26
N SER A 143 0.54 2.41 10.98
CA SER A 143 1.49 1.78 11.88
C SER A 143 2.48 0.93 11.08
N LYS A 144 3.75 1.35 11.07
CA LYS A 144 4.80 0.63 10.34
C LYS A 144 5.52 -0.35 11.24
N HIS A 145 5.64 -1.57 10.77
CA HIS A 145 6.36 -2.66 11.43
C HIS A 145 7.41 -3.24 10.48
N ASP A 146 8.54 -2.54 10.32
CA ASP A 146 9.61 -2.92 9.37
C ASP A 146 10.28 -4.28 9.72
N SER A 147 10.14 -4.73 10.96
CA SER A 147 10.64 -6.03 11.45
C SER A 147 9.65 -7.18 11.31
N LEU A 148 8.46 -6.92 10.76
CA LEU A 148 7.40 -7.91 10.59
C LEU A 148 7.13 -8.19 9.11
N LYS A 149 6.65 -9.40 8.84
CA LYS A 149 6.27 -9.85 7.50
C LYS A 149 4.79 -9.58 7.27
N ILE A 150 4.47 -8.89 6.19
CA ILE A 150 3.08 -8.68 5.76
C ILE A 150 2.55 -9.96 5.12
N VAL A 151 1.40 -10.42 5.57
CA VAL A 151 0.72 -11.60 5.05
C VAL A 151 -0.63 -11.31 4.39
N ASP A 152 -1.26 -10.17 4.70
CA ASP A 152 -2.40 -9.66 3.92
C ASP A 152 -2.54 -8.14 4.07
N LYS A 153 -3.22 -7.50 3.08
CA LYS A 153 -3.67 -6.11 3.10
C LYS A 153 -5.07 -6.07 2.50
N PHE A 154 -6.00 -5.45 3.22
CA PHE A 154 -7.39 -5.40 2.78
C PHE A 154 -8.09 -4.19 3.37
N GLY A 155 -9.33 -3.95 2.97
CA GLY A 155 -10.15 -2.83 3.38
C GLY A 155 -9.42 -1.49 3.18
N ALA A 156 -10.03 -0.55 2.53
CA ALA A 156 -9.48 0.80 2.37
C ALA A 156 -10.51 1.78 2.88
N ALA A 157 -10.35 2.23 4.12
CA ALA A 157 -11.30 3.10 4.80
C ALA A 157 -10.77 4.53 4.90
N PRO A 158 -11.57 5.53 4.55
CA PRO A 158 -11.19 6.94 4.74
C PRO A 158 -11.11 7.27 6.24
N MET A 159 -10.09 8.07 6.58
CA MET A 159 -9.87 8.58 7.92
C MET A 159 -10.31 10.02 8.04
N TYR A 160 -10.83 10.38 9.18
CA TYR A 160 -11.36 11.71 9.49
C TYR A 160 -10.76 12.26 10.79
N ILE A 161 -10.96 13.56 10.99
CA ILE A 161 -10.83 14.19 12.30
C ILE A 161 -12.18 14.10 12.97
N MET A 162 -12.21 13.65 14.22
CA MET A 162 -13.44 13.60 15.00
C MET A 162 -13.35 14.37 16.30
N THR A 163 -14.49 14.84 16.78
CA THR A 163 -14.68 15.53 18.05
C THR A 163 -15.92 15.01 18.76
N THR A 164 -16.10 15.40 20.02
CA THR A 164 -17.30 15.08 20.81
C THR A 164 -18.56 15.54 20.08
N LYS A 165 -19.62 14.76 20.14
CA LYS A 165 -20.92 15.06 19.52
C LYS A 165 -21.43 16.43 19.94
N GLY A 166 -21.81 17.25 18.93
CA GLY A 166 -22.33 18.59 19.13
C GLY A 166 -21.28 19.69 19.37
N ASN A 167 -19.98 19.37 19.32
CA ASN A 167 -18.92 20.39 19.39
C ASN A 167 -18.75 21.09 18.02
N THR A 168 -19.76 21.88 17.67
CA THR A 168 -19.88 22.53 16.36
C THR A 168 -18.81 23.60 16.13
N GLU A 169 -18.31 24.25 17.16
CA GLU A 169 -17.29 25.29 17.07
C GLU A 169 -15.97 24.69 16.58
N VAL A 170 -15.49 23.64 17.25
CA VAL A 170 -14.26 22.92 16.86
C VAL A 170 -14.41 22.30 15.47
N MET A 171 -15.52 21.62 15.21
CA MET A 171 -15.73 20.96 13.92
C MET A 171 -15.85 21.97 12.76
N SER A 172 -16.49 23.12 12.96
CA SER A 172 -16.54 24.17 11.93
C SER A 172 -15.17 24.75 11.63
N ALA A 173 -14.34 24.97 12.65
CA ALA A 173 -12.97 25.46 12.46
C ALA A 173 -12.11 24.43 11.71
N VAL A 174 -12.22 23.14 12.03
CA VAL A 174 -11.54 22.04 11.33
C VAL A 174 -11.98 22.01 9.85
N ASN A 175 -13.28 22.03 9.59
CA ASN A 175 -13.80 21.95 8.22
C ASN A 175 -13.35 23.14 7.36
N ASN A 176 -13.39 24.36 7.90
CA ASN A 176 -12.90 25.55 7.21
C ASN A 176 -11.39 25.46 6.91
N ALA A 177 -10.61 24.94 7.85
CA ALA A 177 -9.17 24.74 7.65
C ALA A 177 -8.90 23.67 6.57
N LEU A 178 -9.65 22.57 6.55
CA LEU A 178 -9.53 21.50 5.55
C LEU A 178 -9.86 22.00 4.13
N GLU A 179 -10.91 22.83 3.99
CA GLU A 179 -11.28 23.43 2.70
C GLU A 179 -10.15 24.35 2.17
N GLN A 180 -9.55 25.17 3.03
CA GLN A 180 -8.44 26.03 2.66
C GLN A 180 -7.19 25.21 2.31
N LEU A 181 -6.86 24.20 3.12
CA LEU A 181 -5.74 23.28 2.84
C LEU A 181 -5.88 22.59 1.50
N LYS A 182 -7.09 22.11 1.17
CA LYS A 182 -7.36 21.48 -0.12
C LYS A 182 -7.14 22.42 -1.30
N ALA A 183 -7.47 23.70 -1.13
CA ALA A 183 -7.29 24.71 -2.17
C ALA A 183 -5.83 25.14 -2.34
N GLU A 184 -5.07 25.29 -1.23
CA GLU A 184 -3.72 25.82 -1.23
C GLU A 184 -2.64 24.74 -1.35
N VAL A 185 -2.89 23.53 -0.81
CA VAL A 185 -1.94 22.42 -0.79
C VAL A 185 -2.68 21.13 -1.19
N PRO A 186 -3.13 21.00 -2.45
CA PRO A 186 -3.95 19.88 -2.90
C PRO A 186 -3.28 18.51 -2.69
N ASP A 187 -1.95 18.46 -2.79
CA ASP A 187 -1.15 17.24 -2.69
C ASP A 187 -0.73 16.89 -1.24
N LEU A 188 -1.28 17.58 -0.22
CA LEU A 188 -0.88 17.38 1.18
C LEU A 188 -1.04 15.92 1.62
N THR A 189 -2.21 15.33 1.33
CA THR A 189 -2.51 13.95 1.71
C THR A 189 -1.58 12.95 1.03
N GLU A 190 -1.28 13.14 -0.26
CA GLU A 190 -0.35 12.31 -1.01
C GLU A 190 1.07 12.42 -0.46
N ASN A 191 1.55 13.63 -0.24
CA ASN A 191 2.88 13.89 0.31
C ASN A 191 3.06 13.26 1.70
N LEU A 192 2.05 13.37 2.57
CA LEU A 192 2.10 12.76 3.90
C LEU A 192 2.00 11.23 3.82
N THR A 193 1.21 10.70 2.90
CA THR A 193 1.14 9.25 2.64
C THR A 193 2.49 8.73 2.16
N GLU A 194 3.13 9.39 1.22
CA GLU A 194 4.48 9.04 0.78
C GLU A 194 5.50 9.10 1.92
N GLN A 195 5.40 10.11 2.78
CA GLN A 195 6.37 10.34 3.86
C GLN A 195 6.22 9.34 5.00
N TYR A 196 4.98 9.01 5.39
CA TYR A 196 4.69 8.27 6.61
C TYR A 196 4.16 6.86 6.39
N VAL A 197 3.49 6.59 5.27
CA VAL A 197 2.89 5.30 4.95
C VAL A 197 3.70 4.54 3.92
N MET A 198 4.15 5.21 2.85
CA MET A 198 5.00 4.60 1.85
C MET A 198 6.45 4.59 2.33
N ASP A 199 7.09 3.46 2.22
CA ASP A 199 8.49 3.30 2.59
C ASP A 199 9.39 3.68 1.42
N LYS A 200 10.00 4.87 1.48
CA LYS A 200 10.96 5.34 0.46
C LYS A 200 12.26 4.53 0.42
N ASN A 201 12.56 3.82 1.50
CA ASN A 201 13.76 2.99 1.62
C ASN A 201 13.47 1.50 1.44
N ARG A 202 12.27 1.14 1.02
CA ARG A 202 11.97 -0.26 0.82
C ARG A 202 12.80 -0.84 -0.33
N ASN A 203 13.87 -1.51 0.04
CA ASN A 203 14.17 -2.82 -0.52
C ASN A 203 13.04 -3.76 -0.04
N SER A 204 11.81 -3.42 -0.40
CA SER A 204 10.64 -4.17 0.03
C SER A 204 10.72 -5.52 -0.63
N LYS A 205 10.94 -6.55 0.18
CA LYS A 205 10.70 -7.91 -0.27
C LYS A 205 9.32 -7.90 -0.91
N PRO A 206 9.16 -8.45 -2.11
CA PRO A 206 7.86 -8.48 -2.77
C PRO A 206 6.88 -9.27 -1.90
N LEU A 207 5.63 -8.83 -1.89
CA LEU A 207 4.55 -9.58 -1.24
C LEU A 207 4.17 -10.71 -2.18
N LEU A 208 4.77 -11.88 -1.97
CA LEU A 208 4.59 -13.05 -2.81
C LEU A 208 3.71 -14.09 -2.11
N THR A 209 2.77 -14.63 -2.87
CA THR A 209 2.03 -15.84 -2.47
C THR A 209 3.00 -17.04 -2.35
N ARG A 210 2.52 -18.13 -1.83
CA ARG A 210 3.30 -19.38 -1.76
C ARG A 210 3.75 -19.84 -3.14
N GLU A 211 2.83 -19.89 -4.09
CA GLU A 211 3.10 -20.32 -5.46
C GLU A 211 4.13 -19.43 -6.15
N GLU A 212 3.98 -18.11 -6.02
CA GLU A 212 4.95 -17.15 -6.56
C GLU A 212 6.32 -17.29 -5.90
N THR A 213 6.38 -17.53 -4.59
CA THR A 213 7.64 -17.77 -3.86
C THR A 213 8.33 -19.05 -4.33
N GLU A 214 7.56 -20.11 -4.53
CA GLU A 214 8.08 -21.39 -5.04
C GLU A 214 8.57 -21.23 -6.50
N TYR A 215 7.82 -20.50 -7.32
CA TYR A 215 8.25 -20.16 -8.67
C TYR A 215 9.57 -19.39 -8.67
N VAL A 216 9.67 -18.30 -7.92
CA VAL A 216 10.90 -17.50 -7.81
C VAL A 216 12.09 -18.36 -7.37
N LYS A 217 11.92 -19.25 -6.40
CA LYS A 217 12.95 -20.20 -5.95
C LYS A 217 13.33 -21.22 -7.01
N SER A 218 12.42 -21.56 -7.92
CA SER A 218 12.65 -22.54 -8.99
C SER A 218 13.42 -21.97 -10.20
N VAL A 219 13.42 -20.62 -10.35
CA VAL A 219 14.10 -19.96 -11.46
C VAL A 219 15.61 -20.07 -11.30
N SER A 220 16.23 -20.95 -12.08
CA SER A 220 17.67 -21.22 -12.04
C SER A 220 18.47 -20.59 -13.18
N ALA A 221 17.79 -20.12 -14.23
CA ALA A 221 18.38 -19.47 -15.39
C ALA A 221 17.80 -18.06 -15.55
N PRO A 222 18.55 -17.12 -16.16
CA PRO A 222 18.01 -15.80 -16.46
C PRO A 222 16.78 -15.85 -17.37
N ILE A 223 15.78 -15.05 -17.04
CA ILE A 223 14.62 -14.79 -17.91
C ILE A 223 15.11 -13.95 -19.10
N LYS A 224 14.88 -14.41 -20.31
CA LYS A 224 15.30 -13.74 -21.54
C LYS A 224 14.25 -12.76 -22.03
N ILE A 225 14.65 -11.51 -22.16
CA ILE A 225 13.76 -10.42 -22.57
C ILE A 225 14.23 -9.85 -23.91
N GLY A 226 13.39 -10.03 -24.95
CA GLY A 226 13.56 -9.37 -26.23
C GLY A 226 13.04 -7.93 -26.14
N CYS A 227 13.90 -6.97 -26.42
CA CYS A 227 13.61 -5.53 -26.28
C CYS A 227 13.45 -4.90 -27.67
N ILE A 228 12.22 -4.56 -28.04
CA ILE A 228 11.92 -3.94 -29.34
C ILE A 228 11.94 -2.42 -29.21
N GLY A 229 12.69 -1.77 -30.07
CA GLY A 229 12.64 -0.33 -30.24
C GLY A 229 13.98 0.38 -30.13
N ASP A 230 13.98 1.60 -30.65
CA ASP A 230 15.03 2.61 -30.50
C ASP A 230 14.31 3.97 -30.30
N GLN A 231 13.68 4.12 -29.13
CA GLN A 231 12.82 5.26 -28.79
C GLN A 231 13.27 5.91 -27.48
N PRO A 232 14.35 6.72 -27.49
CA PRO A 232 14.73 7.49 -26.32
C PRO A 232 13.58 8.42 -25.83
N PRO A 233 13.33 8.56 -24.55
CA PRO A 233 14.05 7.95 -23.41
C PRO A 233 13.48 6.60 -22.95
N LEU A 234 12.55 5.99 -23.69
CA LEU A 234 11.81 4.80 -23.26
C LEU A 234 12.65 3.53 -23.31
N ILE A 235 13.19 3.23 -24.48
CA ILE A 235 14.07 2.09 -24.74
C ILE A 235 14.99 2.44 -25.93
N TYR A 236 16.27 2.22 -25.78
CA TYR A 236 17.27 2.53 -26.82
C TYR A 236 18.59 1.82 -26.51
N THR A 237 19.45 1.74 -27.53
CA THR A 237 20.83 1.30 -27.31
C THR A 237 21.72 2.53 -27.13
N ASP A 238 22.34 2.64 -25.98
CA ASP A 238 23.28 3.71 -25.68
C ASP A 238 24.48 3.63 -26.62
N LYS A 239 24.79 4.74 -27.29
CA LYS A 239 25.81 4.80 -28.34
C LYS A 239 27.25 4.72 -27.83
N GLU A 240 27.48 5.06 -26.57
CA GLU A 240 28.81 5.05 -25.98
C GLU A 240 29.16 3.67 -25.41
N THR A 241 28.18 3.04 -24.76
CA THR A 241 28.37 1.75 -24.07
C THR A 241 27.93 0.54 -24.91
N GLY A 242 27.12 0.75 -25.94
CA GLY A 242 26.51 -0.32 -26.74
C GLY A 242 25.48 -1.15 -25.98
N LYS A 243 25.04 -0.68 -24.80
CA LYS A 243 24.08 -1.41 -23.95
C LYS A 243 22.69 -0.84 -24.08
N LEU A 244 21.70 -1.72 -23.87
CA LEU A 244 20.30 -1.30 -23.74
C LEU A 244 20.12 -0.42 -22.49
N ASP A 245 19.40 0.70 -22.67
CA ASP A 245 19.07 1.68 -21.64
C ASP A 245 17.67 2.26 -21.86
N GLY A 246 17.20 3.08 -20.93
CA GLY A 246 15.90 3.73 -20.96
C GLY A 246 14.99 3.34 -19.81
N ILE A 247 13.83 4.00 -19.75
CA ILE A 247 12.85 3.83 -18.66
C ILE A 247 12.43 2.37 -18.50
N TYR A 248 12.17 1.66 -19.59
CA TYR A 248 11.74 0.26 -19.52
C TYR A 248 12.84 -0.66 -19.00
N ILE A 249 14.07 -0.42 -19.42
CA ILE A 249 15.22 -1.21 -18.95
C ILE A 249 15.51 -0.94 -17.47
N ALA A 250 15.40 0.33 -17.02
CA ALA A 250 15.56 0.69 -15.62
C ALA A 250 14.48 0.05 -14.75
N PHE A 251 13.22 0.06 -15.21
CA PHE A 251 12.11 -0.58 -14.52
C PHE A 251 12.33 -2.11 -14.39
N LEU A 252 12.67 -2.79 -15.49
CA LEU A 252 12.89 -4.24 -15.48
C LEU A 252 14.11 -4.64 -14.65
N LYS A 253 15.19 -3.84 -14.64
CA LYS A 253 16.33 -4.05 -13.74
C LYS A 253 15.91 -3.91 -12.28
N LYS A 254 15.08 -2.89 -11.95
CA LYS A 254 14.56 -2.73 -10.60
C LYS A 254 13.65 -3.89 -10.18
N PHE A 255 12.84 -4.38 -11.10
CA PHE A 255 12.03 -5.58 -10.86
C PHE A 255 12.90 -6.81 -10.60
N SER A 256 13.97 -7.00 -11.39
CA SER A 256 14.96 -8.08 -11.16
C SER A 256 15.61 -7.99 -9.76
N GLU A 257 16.01 -6.79 -9.34
CA GLU A 257 16.58 -6.57 -8.00
C GLU A 257 15.60 -6.95 -6.88
N ILE A 258 14.33 -6.56 -7.02
CA ILE A 258 13.31 -6.78 -6.00
C ILE A 258 12.87 -8.25 -5.96
N SER A 259 12.64 -8.87 -7.12
CA SER A 259 12.19 -10.26 -7.22
C SER A 259 13.30 -11.29 -6.97
N GLY A 260 14.57 -10.89 -7.14
CA GLY A 260 15.70 -11.81 -7.14
C GLY A 260 15.82 -12.67 -8.41
N ILE A 261 14.94 -12.47 -9.40
CA ILE A 261 14.96 -13.19 -10.68
C ILE A 261 15.96 -12.48 -11.61
N PRO A 262 17.01 -13.17 -12.10
CA PRO A 262 17.95 -12.58 -13.05
C PRO A 262 17.31 -12.40 -14.43
N PHE A 263 17.51 -11.24 -15.06
CA PHE A 263 17.05 -10.94 -16.42
C PHE A 263 18.22 -10.78 -17.37
N GLU A 264 18.05 -11.29 -18.59
CA GLU A 264 18.96 -11.12 -19.72
C GLU A 264 18.25 -10.37 -20.84
N PHE A 265 18.82 -9.26 -21.30
CA PHE A 265 18.21 -8.37 -22.28
C PHE A 265 18.87 -8.51 -23.64
N GLU A 266 18.08 -8.70 -24.70
CA GLU A 266 18.55 -8.70 -26.09
C GLU A 266 17.83 -7.60 -26.90
N SER A 267 18.60 -6.76 -27.60
CA SER A 267 18.05 -5.71 -28.47
C SER A 267 17.50 -6.33 -29.76
N LEU A 268 16.26 -5.99 -30.08
CA LEU A 268 15.60 -6.38 -31.32
C LEU A 268 15.42 -5.16 -32.23
N SER A 269 15.31 -5.42 -33.52
CA SER A 269 15.02 -4.38 -34.53
C SER A 269 13.69 -3.69 -34.20
N PRO A 270 13.58 -2.36 -34.38
CA PRO A 270 12.29 -1.66 -34.28
C PRO A 270 11.19 -2.22 -35.20
N ASP A 271 11.58 -2.86 -36.27
CA ASP A 271 10.66 -3.48 -37.23
C ASP A 271 10.28 -4.93 -36.89
N THR A 272 10.74 -5.45 -35.74
CA THR A 272 10.41 -6.83 -35.31
C THR A 272 8.93 -6.89 -34.94
N ASP A 273 8.22 -7.87 -35.51
CA ASP A 273 6.86 -8.19 -35.13
C ASP A 273 6.86 -8.77 -33.69
N PRO A 274 6.16 -8.14 -32.74
CA PRO A 274 6.16 -8.57 -31.34
C PRO A 274 5.46 -9.92 -31.12
N ILE A 275 4.45 -10.25 -31.94
CA ILE A 275 3.73 -11.54 -31.86
C ILE A 275 4.66 -12.67 -32.33
N GLU A 276 5.28 -12.51 -33.50
CA GLU A 276 6.23 -13.48 -34.00
C GLU A 276 7.41 -13.67 -33.04
N ALA A 277 7.92 -12.59 -32.48
CA ALA A 277 9.01 -12.65 -31.51
C ALA A 277 8.61 -13.43 -30.24
N ALA A 278 7.40 -13.19 -29.69
CA ALA A 278 6.87 -13.90 -28.54
C ALA A 278 6.67 -15.40 -28.84
N GLN A 279 6.09 -15.73 -30.00
CA GLN A 279 5.83 -17.11 -30.43
C GLN A 279 7.10 -17.88 -30.82
N SER A 280 8.22 -17.20 -31.04
CA SER A 280 9.49 -17.84 -31.46
C SER A 280 10.06 -18.80 -30.41
N GLY A 281 9.64 -18.71 -29.16
CA GLY A 281 10.19 -19.47 -28.03
C GLY A 281 11.64 -19.11 -27.67
N LYS A 282 12.19 -18.06 -28.26
CA LYS A 282 13.56 -17.59 -27.99
C LYS A 282 13.58 -16.69 -26.72
N TYR A 283 12.51 -15.99 -26.49
CA TYR A 283 12.36 -15.03 -25.39
C TYR A 283 11.21 -15.45 -24.48
N ASP A 284 11.38 -15.23 -23.18
CA ASP A 284 10.33 -15.44 -22.18
C ASP A 284 9.38 -14.24 -22.14
N PHE A 285 9.90 -13.04 -22.43
CA PHE A 285 9.14 -11.79 -22.54
C PHE A 285 9.60 -10.92 -23.70
N ILE A 286 8.66 -10.11 -24.21
CA ILE A 286 8.96 -9.04 -25.17
C ILE A 286 8.62 -7.70 -24.50
N ALA A 287 9.58 -6.78 -24.47
CA ALA A 287 9.45 -5.43 -23.92
C ALA A 287 9.54 -4.37 -25.02
N GLY A 288 9.04 -3.17 -24.75
CA GLY A 288 9.04 -2.03 -25.69
C GLY A 288 7.83 -2.02 -26.62
N ILE A 289 6.77 -2.75 -26.28
CA ILE A 289 5.55 -2.83 -27.07
C ILE A 289 4.47 -1.89 -26.54
N THR A 290 3.56 -1.48 -27.42
CA THR A 290 2.29 -0.86 -27.08
C THR A 290 1.18 -1.87 -27.35
N ALA A 291 0.37 -2.17 -26.33
CA ALA A 291 -0.74 -3.13 -26.51
C ALA A 291 -1.71 -2.66 -27.60
N CYS A 292 -2.08 -3.57 -28.48
CA CYS A 292 -3.10 -3.36 -29.51
C CYS A 292 -4.10 -4.52 -29.52
N GLN A 293 -5.22 -4.35 -30.24
CA GLN A 293 -6.28 -5.35 -30.26
C GLN A 293 -5.82 -6.70 -30.82
N GLU A 294 -4.95 -6.68 -31.81
CA GLU A 294 -4.40 -7.89 -32.43
C GLU A 294 -3.62 -8.76 -31.43
N MET A 295 -2.83 -8.13 -30.53
CA MET A 295 -2.12 -8.84 -29.46
C MET A 295 -3.06 -9.39 -28.40
N ILE A 296 -4.17 -8.68 -28.12
CA ILE A 296 -5.18 -9.12 -27.14
C ILE A 296 -5.94 -10.34 -27.67
N ASP A 297 -6.21 -10.37 -28.97
CA ASP A 297 -6.97 -11.43 -29.62
C ASP A 297 -6.11 -12.68 -29.93
N GLU A 298 -4.78 -12.58 -29.78
CA GLU A 298 -3.86 -13.70 -30.04
C GLU A 298 -3.82 -14.68 -28.85
N PRO A 299 -4.34 -15.91 -29.00
CA PRO A 299 -4.53 -16.83 -27.86
C PRO A 299 -3.22 -17.36 -27.25
N GLU A 300 -2.11 -17.29 -27.97
CA GLU A 300 -0.79 -17.78 -27.51
C GLU A 300 0.08 -16.64 -26.94
N VAL A 301 -0.43 -15.41 -26.88
CA VAL A 301 0.27 -14.24 -26.34
C VAL A 301 -0.48 -13.69 -25.14
N HIS A 302 0.22 -13.53 -24.02
CA HIS A 302 -0.33 -12.94 -22.81
C HIS A 302 0.29 -11.59 -22.51
N LEU A 303 -0.55 -10.56 -22.37
CA LEU A 303 -0.11 -9.23 -21.99
C LEU A 303 -0.09 -9.08 -20.47
N THR A 304 0.99 -8.51 -19.93
CA THR A 304 1.01 -8.07 -18.54
C THR A 304 0.16 -6.82 -18.36
N GLY A 305 -0.14 -6.45 -17.11
CA GLY A 305 -0.68 -5.11 -16.82
C GLY A 305 0.26 -4.01 -17.35
N GLY A 306 -0.33 -2.92 -17.87
CA GLY A 306 0.45 -1.78 -18.35
C GLY A 306 1.19 -1.12 -17.17
N PHE A 307 2.50 -0.96 -17.28
CA PHE A 307 3.34 -0.33 -16.24
C PHE A 307 3.78 1.10 -16.60
N PHE A 308 3.46 1.54 -17.82
CA PHE A 308 3.74 2.89 -18.31
C PHE A 308 2.66 3.35 -19.27
N THR A 309 2.16 4.58 -19.07
CA THR A 309 1.19 5.21 -19.98
C THR A 309 1.83 6.44 -20.62
N ARG A 310 1.64 6.60 -21.92
CA ARG A 310 2.07 7.79 -22.64
C ARG A 310 0.89 8.48 -23.33
N GLU A 311 0.92 9.79 -23.34
CA GLU A 311 -0.04 10.61 -24.08
C GLU A 311 0.52 10.96 -25.47
N PHE A 312 -0.36 10.96 -26.45
CA PHE A 312 -0.03 11.46 -27.78
C PHE A 312 -0.61 12.86 -27.95
N GLN A 313 0.21 13.77 -28.47
CA GLN A 313 -0.23 15.11 -28.82
C GLN A 313 -0.17 15.30 -30.33
N ILE A 314 -1.21 15.89 -30.89
CA ILE A 314 -1.24 16.31 -32.29
C ILE A 314 -0.76 17.75 -32.32
N VAL A 315 0.34 18.00 -33.03
CA VAL A 315 0.88 19.34 -33.24
C VAL A 315 0.50 19.76 -34.65
N THR A 316 -0.08 20.96 -34.79
CA THR A 316 -0.36 21.60 -36.10
C THR A 316 0.57 22.79 -36.25
N GLU A 317 0.89 23.15 -37.51
CA GLU A 317 1.61 24.39 -37.84
C GLU A 317 0.76 25.62 -37.52
#